data_a5b9dd07c449510fec075903413f05da
#
_entry.id   a5b9dd07c449510fec075903413f05da
#
_cell.length_a   1.000
_cell.length_b   1.000
_cell.length_c   1.000
_cell.angle_alpha   90.00
_cell.angle_beta   90.00
_cell.angle_gamma   90.00
#
_symmetry.space_group_name_H-M   'P 1'
#
loop_
_entity.id
_entity.type
_entity.pdbx_description
1 polymer ?
#
loop_
_entity_poly.entity_id
_entity_poly.type
_entity_poly.pdbx_seq_one_letter_code
_entity_poly.pdbx_strand_id
1 'polypeptide(L)'
;MDEAVSAALRANGYLWDLYTRREEYEPIFLDGLGRFRFFASQQRAPFDPVVSRFLFERGAFPAFPAGRRYAICLSHDIDALHLNRYRSGGAGLLSRARRAGARSAELLLSRSLKRGDPGWNLARIADIEKERGAKSAFYSLALEEGEKDFYFRVQEIGAQLRTLVARGWEAGLHGGHEAYCDPTALRREKARLEAELGTPVTGFRAHYLRFDVPGTWRLLAEAGFRYDTTFGYADCVGFRNGMCHPYTPFDRNADRFIPILEVPLAVMDTTLQLYMRLDPADAWTVIRRLLDAVAECSGVLTVLWHPQNMNGAWGDLYLRILDYGTDTDAWLTGPGELAGWWLSQQAGGNA
;
A
#
# COMPACT_ATOMS: atom_id res chain seq x y z
N MET A 1 -2.91 6.32 -20.88
CA MET A 1 -1.85 7.33 -21.15
C MET A 1 -1.88 7.60 -22.65
N ASP A 2 -1.96 8.84 -23.06
CA ASP A 2 -1.88 9.29 -24.45
C ASP A 2 -0.60 8.74 -25.13
N GLU A 3 -0.69 8.41 -26.43
CA GLU A 3 0.40 7.80 -27.18
C GLU A 3 1.63 8.74 -27.27
N ALA A 4 1.41 10.03 -27.48
CA ALA A 4 2.47 11.03 -27.54
C ALA A 4 3.21 11.18 -26.21
N VAL A 5 2.47 11.16 -25.08
CA VAL A 5 3.04 11.22 -23.72
C VAL A 5 3.81 9.96 -23.42
N SER A 6 3.30 8.80 -23.82
CA SER A 6 3.99 7.50 -23.68
C SER A 6 5.28 7.47 -24.50
N ALA A 7 5.26 7.97 -25.73
CA ALA A 7 6.44 8.10 -26.59
C ALA A 7 7.49 9.05 -25.97
N ALA A 8 7.07 10.18 -25.42
CA ALA A 8 7.97 11.12 -24.76
C ALA A 8 8.62 10.52 -23.50
N LEU A 9 7.88 9.73 -22.72
CA LEU A 9 8.44 9.02 -21.56
C LEU A 9 9.46 7.96 -22.00
N ARG A 10 9.14 7.17 -23.05
CA ARG A 10 10.05 6.16 -23.61
C ARG A 10 11.34 6.78 -24.18
N ALA A 11 11.25 7.98 -24.76
CA ALA A 11 12.42 8.70 -25.29
C ALA A 11 13.38 9.18 -24.18
N ASN A 12 12.90 9.34 -22.94
CA ASN A 12 13.74 9.62 -21.78
C ASN A 12 14.15 8.30 -21.12
N GLY A 13 15.30 7.74 -21.51
CA GLY A 13 15.75 6.43 -21.06
C GLY A 13 15.80 6.27 -19.54
N TYR A 14 16.23 7.30 -18.80
CA TYR A 14 16.28 7.26 -17.33
C TYR A 14 14.87 7.15 -16.71
N LEU A 15 13.94 8.03 -17.13
CA LEU A 15 12.57 8.01 -16.59
C LEU A 15 11.82 6.75 -17.03
N TRP A 16 12.06 6.25 -18.24
CA TRP A 16 11.48 5.01 -18.72
C TRP A 16 11.99 3.78 -17.94
N ASP A 17 13.29 3.70 -17.69
CA ASP A 17 13.89 2.63 -16.89
C ASP A 17 13.40 2.69 -15.44
N LEU A 18 13.22 3.88 -14.88
CA LEU A 18 12.66 4.08 -13.55
C LEU A 18 11.17 3.68 -13.49
N TYR A 19 10.37 4.16 -14.45
CA TYR A 19 8.93 3.83 -14.55
C TYR A 19 8.69 2.34 -14.65
N THR A 20 9.44 1.66 -15.55
CA THR A 20 9.30 0.23 -15.82
C THR A 20 10.06 -0.67 -14.85
N ARG A 21 10.82 -0.08 -13.92
CA ARG A 21 11.67 -0.80 -12.95
C ARG A 21 12.63 -1.79 -13.59
N ARG A 22 13.34 -1.36 -14.62
CA ARG A 22 14.32 -2.20 -15.35
C ARG A 22 15.27 -2.95 -14.42
N GLU A 23 15.76 -2.31 -13.36
CA GLU A 23 16.69 -2.89 -12.38
C GLU A 23 16.10 -4.05 -11.57
N GLU A 24 14.79 -4.25 -11.58
CA GLU A 24 14.11 -5.31 -10.85
C GLU A 24 13.80 -6.54 -11.70
N TYR A 25 14.09 -6.52 -13.01
CA TYR A 25 13.96 -7.69 -13.88
C TYR A 25 15.09 -8.71 -13.63
N GLU A 26 16.27 -8.22 -13.25
CA GLU A 26 17.43 -9.03 -12.85
C GLU A 26 18.04 -8.39 -11.59
N PRO A 27 17.37 -8.55 -10.43
CA PRO A 27 17.79 -7.83 -9.23
C PRO A 27 19.14 -8.35 -8.71
N ILE A 28 20.07 -7.44 -8.46
CA ILE A 28 21.39 -7.78 -7.88
C ILE A 28 21.30 -8.21 -6.43
N PHE A 29 20.21 -7.87 -5.74
CA PHE A 29 19.99 -8.20 -4.34
C PHE A 29 18.50 -8.28 -4.03
N LEU A 30 18.12 -9.34 -3.32
CA LEU A 30 16.84 -9.50 -2.64
C LEU A 30 17.09 -9.81 -1.16
N ASP A 31 16.25 -9.31 -0.28
CA ASP A 31 16.36 -9.61 1.16
C ASP A 31 15.85 -11.03 1.50
N GLY A 32 15.93 -11.43 2.78
CA GLY A 32 15.49 -12.75 3.23
C GLY A 32 13.99 -13.04 3.04
N LEU A 33 13.18 -12.06 2.61
CA LEU A 33 11.78 -12.21 2.22
C LEU A 33 11.59 -12.13 0.69
N GLY A 34 12.68 -12.08 -0.09
CA GLY A 34 12.62 -11.97 -1.54
C GLY A 34 12.20 -10.58 -2.04
N ARG A 35 12.42 -9.51 -1.24
CA ARG A 35 12.03 -8.14 -1.60
C ARG A 35 13.21 -7.35 -2.12
N PHE A 36 12.97 -6.56 -3.16
CA PHE A 36 13.92 -5.55 -3.62
C PHE A 36 13.94 -4.36 -2.64
N ARG A 37 15.12 -4.00 -2.16
CA ARG A 37 15.33 -2.99 -1.11
C ARG A 37 15.81 -1.68 -1.71
N PHE A 38 15.42 -0.55 -1.08
CA PHE A 38 15.83 0.78 -1.52
C PHE A 38 17.35 0.94 -1.63
N PHE A 39 18.13 0.41 -0.68
CA PHE A 39 19.59 0.54 -0.73
C PHE A 39 20.22 -0.11 -1.96
N ALA A 40 19.59 -1.11 -2.57
CA ALA A 40 20.03 -1.77 -3.80
C ALA A 40 19.58 -1.05 -5.07
N SER A 41 18.61 -0.11 -4.95
CA SER A 41 18.07 0.63 -6.08
C SER A 41 19.04 1.67 -6.62
N GLN A 42 18.93 1.96 -7.90
CA GLN A 42 19.56 3.12 -8.54
C GLN A 42 18.81 4.42 -8.28
N GLN A 43 17.55 4.37 -7.79
CA GLN A 43 16.80 5.53 -7.36
C GLN A 43 17.52 6.23 -6.19
N ARG A 44 17.81 7.53 -6.33
CA ARG A 44 18.53 8.32 -5.31
C ARG A 44 17.68 9.46 -4.73
N ALA A 45 16.52 9.72 -5.31
CA ALA A 45 15.58 10.74 -4.85
C ALA A 45 14.19 10.14 -4.58
N PRO A 46 14.03 9.24 -3.57
CA PRO A 46 12.77 8.53 -3.35
C PRO A 46 11.62 9.46 -2.95
N PHE A 47 11.91 10.67 -2.46
CA PHE A 47 10.92 11.66 -2.07
C PHE A 47 10.48 12.59 -3.20
N ASP A 48 11.04 12.42 -4.40
CA ASP A 48 10.67 13.20 -5.58
C ASP A 48 9.97 12.28 -6.60
N PRO A 49 8.68 12.53 -6.93
CA PRO A 49 7.93 11.76 -7.91
C PRO A 49 8.29 12.18 -9.34
N VAL A 50 9.56 12.05 -9.72
CA VAL A 50 10.13 12.59 -10.95
C VAL A 50 9.41 12.16 -12.22
N VAL A 51 8.91 10.91 -12.27
CA VAL A 51 8.15 10.41 -13.42
C VAL A 51 6.76 11.03 -13.46
N SER A 52 6.07 11.07 -12.30
CA SER A 52 4.77 11.75 -12.21
C SER A 52 4.85 13.22 -12.58
N ARG A 53 5.86 13.94 -12.10
CA ARG A 53 6.08 15.36 -12.42
C ARG A 53 6.28 15.56 -13.94
N PHE A 54 7.14 14.73 -14.56
CA PHE A 54 7.35 14.76 -16.00
C PHE A 54 6.07 14.55 -16.81
N LEU A 55 5.22 13.62 -16.37
CA LEU A 55 3.94 13.32 -17.00
C LEU A 55 2.89 14.41 -16.73
N PHE A 56 2.83 14.94 -15.50
CA PHE A 56 1.94 16.03 -15.10
C PHE A 56 2.17 17.31 -15.94
N GLU A 57 3.42 17.70 -16.14
CA GLU A 57 3.80 18.85 -16.98
C GLU A 57 3.34 18.71 -18.44
N ARG A 58 2.99 17.50 -18.87
CA ARG A 58 2.48 17.16 -20.21
C ARG A 58 0.97 16.93 -20.25
N GLY A 59 0.27 17.23 -19.15
CA GLY A 59 -1.17 17.09 -19.07
C GLY A 59 -1.67 15.63 -19.06
N ALA A 60 -0.84 14.69 -18.62
CA ALA A 60 -1.16 13.25 -18.68
C ALA A 60 -2.26 12.79 -17.71
N PHE A 61 -2.62 13.63 -16.73
CA PHE A 61 -3.50 13.20 -15.64
C PHE A 61 -4.78 14.02 -15.57
N PRO A 62 -5.92 13.39 -15.23
CA PRO A 62 -7.18 14.09 -15.02
C PRO A 62 -7.16 14.93 -13.74
N ALA A 63 -7.96 16.00 -13.70
CA ALA A 63 -8.22 16.74 -12.48
C ALA A 63 -9.06 15.92 -11.51
N PHE A 64 -8.73 15.97 -10.21
CA PHE A 64 -9.44 15.23 -9.18
C PHE A 64 -10.90 15.69 -9.01
N PRO A 65 -11.78 14.81 -8.46
CA PRO A 65 -13.18 15.11 -8.23
C PRO A 65 -13.34 16.38 -7.39
N ALA A 66 -14.40 17.13 -7.64
CA ALA A 66 -14.75 18.37 -6.93
C ALA A 66 -13.61 19.43 -6.90
N GLY A 67 -12.71 19.41 -7.86
CA GLY A 67 -11.59 20.37 -7.96
C GLY A 67 -10.53 20.22 -6.88
N ARG A 68 -10.45 19.07 -6.21
CA ARG A 68 -9.41 18.79 -5.19
C ARG A 68 -8.02 18.91 -5.78
N ARG A 69 -7.09 19.44 -5.00
CA ARG A 69 -5.73 19.72 -5.46
C ARG A 69 -4.87 18.48 -5.65
N TYR A 70 -5.02 17.50 -4.75
CA TYR A 70 -4.29 16.23 -4.73
C TYR A 70 -5.10 15.21 -3.93
N ALA A 71 -4.64 13.98 -3.84
CA ALA A 71 -5.32 12.96 -3.04
C ALA A 71 -4.40 12.35 -1.97
N ILE A 72 -5.00 11.92 -0.86
CA ILE A 72 -4.40 11.03 0.12
C ILE A 72 -5.21 9.73 0.10
N CYS A 73 -4.56 8.65 -0.32
CA CYS A 73 -5.17 7.34 -0.47
C CYS A 73 -4.83 6.48 0.75
N LEU A 74 -5.85 6.09 1.52
CA LEU A 74 -5.73 5.49 2.85
C LEU A 74 -6.00 4.00 2.84
N SER A 75 -5.19 3.22 3.55
CA SER A 75 -5.39 1.77 3.67
C SER A 75 -4.85 1.20 4.98
N HIS A 76 -5.39 0.02 5.38
CA HIS A 76 -5.06 -0.69 6.60
C HIS A 76 -4.85 -2.17 6.30
N ASP A 77 -3.73 -2.75 6.73
CA ASP A 77 -3.48 -4.19 6.61
C ASP A 77 -3.79 -4.89 7.93
N ILE A 78 -4.61 -5.95 7.87
CA ILE A 78 -5.03 -6.75 9.01
C ILE A 78 -4.18 -8.03 9.02
N ASP A 79 -3.01 -7.95 9.67
CA ASP A 79 -2.06 -9.05 9.76
C ASP A 79 -2.44 -10.07 10.84
N ALA A 80 -3.05 -9.61 11.93
CA ALA A 80 -3.43 -10.45 13.06
C ALA A 80 -4.53 -9.79 13.88
N LEU A 81 -5.41 -10.59 14.50
CA LEU A 81 -6.50 -10.11 15.37
C LEU A 81 -6.08 -9.92 16.82
N HIS A 82 -5.09 -10.69 17.28
CA HIS A 82 -4.64 -10.70 18.67
C HIS A 82 -3.14 -10.62 18.77
N LEU A 83 -2.63 -9.59 19.44
CA LEU A 83 -1.19 -9.45 19.74
C LEU A 83 -0.58 -10.70 20.41
N ASN A 84 -1.38 -11.47 21.15
CA ASN A 84 -0.91 -12.67 21.83
C ASN A 84 -0.67 -13.88 20.90
N ARG A 85 -1.36 -14.00 19.77
CA ARG A 85 -1.09 -15.03 18.75
C ARG A 85 0.18 -14.75 17.94
N TYR A 86 0.53 -13.48 17.78
CA TYR A 86 1.84 -13.04 17.23
C TYR A 86 3.03 -13.55 18.08
N ARG A 87 2.78 -13.88 19.35
CA ARG A 87 3.81 -14.35 20.33
C ARG A 87 4.02 -15.86 20.36
N SER A 88 3.09 -16.69 19.90
CA SER A 88 3.25 -18.15 19.95
C SER A 88 4.24 -18.69 18.91
N GLY A 89 4.67 -17.90 17.95
CA GLY A 89 5.88 -18.12 17.16
C GLY A 89 7.17 -17.69 17.90
N GLY A 90 7.26 -17.95 19.21
CA GLY A 90 8.21 -17.37 20.18
C GLY A 90 9.71 -17.43 19.86
N ALA A 91 10.15 -18.26 18.91
CA ALA A 91 11.53 -18.22 18.40
C ALA A 91 11.80 -17.01 17.49
N GLY A 92 10.78 -16.50 16.79
CA GLY A 92 10.90 -15.37 15.85
C GLY A 92 11.02 -14.00 16.53
N LEU A 93 10.31 -13.79 17.66
CA LEU A 93 10.31 -12.49 18.34
C LEU A 93 11.62 -12.21 19.09
N LEU A 94 12.17 -13.22 19.77
CA LEU A 94 13.46 -13.12 20.45
C LEU A 94 14.63 -12.96 19.47
N SER A 95 14.57 -13.58 18.31
CA SER A 95 15.58 -13.40 17.26
C SER A 95 15.48 -12.02 16.56
N ARG A 96 14.27 -11.47 16.42
CA ARG A 96 14.03 -10.11 15.92
C ARG A 96 14.44 -9.05 16.96
N ALA A 97 14.13 -9.24 18.24
CA ALA A 97 14.55 -8.35 19.31
C ALA A 97 16.08 -8.31 19.46
N ARG A 98 16.76 -9.46 19.33
CA ARG A 98 18.25 -9.51 19.32
C ARG A 98 18.88 -8.82 18.13
N ARG A 99 18.25 -8.81 16.95
CA ARG A 99 18.76 -8.11 15.76
C ARG A 99 18.40 -6.63 15.70
N ALA A 100 17.37 -6.20 16.42
CA ALA A 100 16.82 -4.85 16.33
C ALA A 100 17.41 -3.85 17.36
N GLY A 101 18.24 -4.29 18.31
CA GLY A 101 18.82 -3.45 19.35
C GLY A 101 17.84 -3.09 20.49
N ALA A 102 18.38 -2.57 21.61
CA ALA A 102 17.64 -2.40 22.87
C ALA A 102 16.36 -1.53 22.77
N ARG A 103 16.38 -0.43 22.01
CA ARG A 103 15.21 0.45 21.82
C ARG A 103 14.04 -0.23 21.11
N SER A 104 14.31 -1.05 20.12
CA SER A 104 13.27 -1.80 19.40
C SER A 104 12.72 -2.96 20.22
N ALA A 105 13.54 -3.55 21.10
CA ALA A 105 13.10 -4.56 22.06
C ALA A 105 12.19 -3.95 23.13
N GLU A 106 12.47 -2.73 23.60
CA GLU A 106 11.65 -2.00 24.55
C GLU A 106 10.30 -1.58 23.96
N LEU A 107 10.28 -1.16 22.69
CA LEU A 107 9.05 -0.87 21.93
C LEU A 107 8.18 -2.14 21.74
N LEU A 108 8.80 -3.26 21.45
CA LEU A 108 8.14 -4.56 21.32
C LEU A 108 7.61 -5.08 22.67
N LEU A 109 8.34 -4.84 23.77
CA LEU A 109 7.96 -5.23 25.12
C LEU A 109 6.88 -4.31 25.70
N SER A 110 6.93 -3.00 25.49
CA SER A 110 5.93 -2.06 25.97
C SER A 110 4.55 -2.31 25.32
N ARG A 111 4.53 -2.72 24.06
CA ARG A 111 3.32 -3.19 23.36
C ARG A 111 2.79 -4.53 23.89
N SER A 112 3.67 -5.36 24.45
CA SER A 112 3.32 -6.69 25.00
C SER A 112 2.72 -6.64 26.40
N LEU A 113 2.95 -5.57 27.15
CA LEU A 113 2.55 -5.47 28.56
C LEU A 113 1.18 -4.81 28.77
N LYS A 114 0.58 -4.19 27.78
CA LYS A 114 -0.80 -3.71 27.86
C LYS A 114 -1.77 -4.90 27.70
N ARG A 115 -2.13 -5.49 28.84
CA ARG A 115 -3.27 -6.43 28.95
C ARG A 115 -4.56 -5.64 28.69
N GLY A 116 -5.15 -5.84 27.53
CA GLY A 116 -6.45 -5.31 27.13
C GLY A 116 -6.71 -5.72 25.69
N ASP A 117 -7.96 -5.81 25.32
CA ASP A 117 -8.40 -5.87 23.93
C ASP A 117 -7.45 -4.99 23.08
N PRO A 118 -6.88 -5.45 21.97
CA PRO A 118 -5.88 -4.69 21.19
C PRO A 118 -6.35 -3.28 20.77
N GLY A 119 -7.50 -2.85 21.21
CA GLY A 119 -8.01 -1.47 21.11
C GLY A 119 -8.21 -0.99 19.67
N TRP A 120 -8.01 -1.86 18.71
CA TRP A 120 -8.18 -1.61 17.29
C TRP A 120 -9.49 -2.22 16.81
N ASN A 121 -10.49 -1.50 17.09
CA ASN A 121 -11.80 -1.71 16.52
C ASN A 121 -11.78 -1.11 15.11
N LEU A 122 -11.90 -1.95 14.07
CA LEU A 122 -11.95 -1.50 12.67
C LEU A 122 -13.07 -0.47 12.46
N ALA A 123 -14.20 -0.65 13.16
CA ALA A 123 -15.31 0.31 13.13
C ALA A 123 -14.91 1.68 13.68
N ARG A 124 -14.07 1.73 14.75
CA ARG A 124 -13.57 3.00 15.30
C ARG A 124 -12.64 3.72 14.30
N ILE A 125 -11.80 2.99 13.57
CA ILE A 125 -10.96 3.59 12.53
C ILE A 125 -11.87 4.23 11.48
N ALA A 126 -12.85 3.48 10.98
CA ALA A 126 -13.80 3.99 10.01
C ALA A 126 -14.63 5.18 10.53
N ASP A 127 -14.96 5.23 11.83
CA ASP A 127 -15.65 6.39 12.44
C ASP A 127 -14.76 7.63 12.46
N ILE A 128 -13.47 7.50 12.84
CA ILE A 128 -12.47 8.57 12.83
C ILE A 128 -12.30 9.15 11.43
N GLU A 129 -12.22 8.29 10.42
CA GLU A 129 -12.08 8.66 9.00
C GLU A 129 -13.35 9.37 8.51
N LYS A 130 -14.53 8.81 8.83
CA LYS A 130 -15.82 9.40 8.46
C LYS A 130 -15.99 10.81 9.00
N GLU A 131 -15.59 11.08 10.24
CA GLU A 131 -15.64 12.40 10.86
C GLU A 131 -14.84 13.47 10.06
N ARG A 132 -13.85 13.01 9.26
CA ARG A 132 -12.99 13.85 8.41
C ARG A 132 -13.34 13.78 6.93
N GLY A 133 -14.47 13.15 6.59
CA GLY A 133 -14.89 12.93 5.20
C GLY A 133 -13.95 11.98 4.43
N ALA A 134 -13.18 11.17 5.14
CA ALA A 134 -12.24 10.22 4.57
C ALA A 134 -12.84 8.81 4.44
N LYS A 135 -12.29 8.02 3.52
CA LYS A 135 -12.51 6.59 3.38
C LYS A 135 -11.18 5.89 3.19
N SER A 136 -11.15 4.59 3.52
CA SER A 136 -9.98 3.73 3.34
C SER A 136 -10.36 2.34 2.84
N ALA A 137 -9.36 1.51 2.53
CA ALA A 137 -9.51 0.09 2.32
C ALA A 137 -8.88 -0.70 3.47
N PHE A 138 -9.53 -1.81 3.85
CA PHE A 138 -9.02 -2.78 4.81
C PHE A 138 -8.62 -4.07 4.06
N TYR A 139 -7.32 -4.37 4.02
CA TYR A 139 -6.80 -5.59 3.41
C TYR A 139 -6.67 -6.68 4.48
N SER A 140 -7.35 -7.80 4.26
CA SER A 140 -7.35 -8.93 5.20
C SER A 140 -6.63 -10.13 4.64
N LEU A 141 -5.79 -10.76 5.45
CA LEU A 141 -5.32 -12.12 5.20
C LEU A 141 -6.53 -13.08 5.14
N ALA A 142 -6.46 -14.05 4.22
CA ALA A 142 -7.48 -15.10 4.06
C ALA A 142 -6.83 -16.50 4.06
N LEU A 143 -5.96 -16.71 5.06
CA LEU A 143 -5.18 -17.93 5.24
C LEU A 143 -5.94 -18.98 6.08
N GLU A 144 -5.55 -20.26 5.93
CA GLU A 144 -6.01 -21.39 6.73
C GLU A 144 -4.88 -21.94 7.60
N GLU A 145 -5.26 -22.67 8.62
CA GLU A 145 -4.32 -23.33 9.54
C GLU A 145 -3.33 -24.22 8.77
N GLY A 146 -2.04 -24.05 9.07
CA GLY A 146 -0.94 -24.71 8.36
C GLY A 146 -0.34 -23.91 7.21
N GLU A 147 -1.01 -22.88 6.69
CA GLU A 147 -0.42 -21.94 5.73
C GLU A 147 0.55 -20.99 6.46
N LYS A 148 1.62 -20.60 5.78
CA LYS A 148 2.64 -19.72 6.36
C LYS A 148 2.05 -18.35 6.69
N ASP A 149 2.40 -17.82 7.85
CA ASP A 149 1.89 -16.56 8.39
C ASP A 149 0.40 -16.58 8.77
N PHE A 150 -0.17 -17.76 8.97
CA PHE A 150 -1.52 -17.91 9.52
C PHE A 150 -1.58 -17.41 10.96
N TYR A 151 -2.46 -16.46 11.23
CA TYR A 151 -2.71 -15.92 12.58
C TYR A 151 -4.18 -15.96 12.98
N PHE A 152 -5.10 -15.93 12.02
CA PHE A 152 -6.54 -15.96 12.21
C PHE A 152 -7.25 -16.47 10.95
N ARG A 153 -8.48 -16.90 11.10
CA ARG A 153 -9.36 -17.21 9.98
C ARG A 153 -10.17 -15.98 9.61
N VAL A 154 -10.33 -15.69 8.33
CA VAL A 154 -11.08 -14.51 7.86
C VAL A 154 -12.51 -14.47 8.37
N GLN A 155 -13.13 -15.63 8.65
CA GLN A 155 -14.45 -15.77 9.27
C GLN A 155 -14.54 -15.11 10.65
N GLU A 156 -13.43 -15.01 11.39
CA GLU A 156 -13.40 -14.38 12.72
C GLU A 156 -13.72 -12.87 12.65
N ILE A 157 -13.48 -12.22 11.50
CA ILE A 157 -13.77 -10.79 11.26
C ILE A 157 -14.75 -10.53 10.11
N GLY A 158 -15.28 -11.56 9.49
CA GLY A 158 -16.14 -11.44 8.31
C GLY A 158 -17.34 -10.52 8.52
N ALA A 159 -18.00 -10.62 9.67
CA ALA A 159 -19.12 -9.73 10.02
C ALA A 159 -18.68 -8.25 10.11
N GLN A 160 -17.49 -7.98 10.65
CA GLN A 160 -16.94 -6.62 10.73
C GLN A 160 -16.59 -6.09 9.34
N LEU A 161 -15.96 -6.90 8.48
CA LEU A 161 -15.63 -6.52 7.11
C LEU A 161 -16.90 -6.24 6.28
N ARG A 162 -17.93 -7.10 6.37
CA ARG A 162 -19.23 -6.85 5.71
C ARG A 162 -19.88 -5.55 6.18
N THR A 163 -19.78 -5.26 7.48
CA THR A 163 -20.31 -4.00 8.05
C THR A 163 -19.56 -2.79 7.49
N LEU A 164 -18.24 -2.86 7.35
CA LEU A 164 -17.43 -1.80 6.74
C LEU A 164 -17.81 -1.59 5.27
N VAL A 165 -17.94 -2.67 4.50
CA VAL A 165 -18.35 -2.62 3.09
C VAL A 165 -19.76 -1.99 2.96
N ALA A 166 -20.71 -2.40 3.80
CA ALA A 166 -22.06 -1.82 3.81
C ALA A 166 -22.07 -0.31 4.15
N ARG A 167 -21.06 0.17 4.89
CA ARG A 167 -20.88 1.59 5.23
C ARG A 167 -20.09 2.36 4.16
N GLY A 168 -19.62 1.69 3.08
CA GLY A 168 -18.90 2.30 1.96
C GLY A 168 -17.39 2.32 2.08
N TRP A 169 -16.81 1.53 3.00
CA TRP A 169 -15.39 1.20 3.02
C TRP A 169 -15.11 0.01 2.13
N GLU A 170 -13.87 -0.21 1.77
CA GLU A 170 -13.48 -1.35 0.96
C GLU A 170 -12.86 -2.46 1.82
N ALA A 171 -13.13 -3.72 1.47
CA ALA A 171 -12.37 -4.88 1.92
C ALA A 171 -11.60 -5.49 0.74
N GLY A 172 -10.28 -5.50 0.81
CA GLY A 172 -9.38 -6.07 -0.19
C GLY A 172 -8.62 -7.29 0.33
N LEU A 173 -7.96 -8.02 -0.58
CA LEU A 173 -7.14 -9.16 -0.22
C LEU A 173 -5.74 -8.69 0.22
N HIS A 174 -5.37 -9.01 1.48
CA HIS A 174 -3.98 -9.04 1.90
C HIS A 174 -3.40 -10.40 1.53
N GLY A 175 -2.73 -10.47 0.39
CA GLY A 175 -2.19 -11.74 -0.12
C GLY A 175 -1.13 -12.32 0.80
N GLY A 176 -1.27 -13.58 1.18
CA GLY A 176 -0.36 -14.27 2.09
C GLY A 176 1.05 -14.44 1.52
N HIS A 177 1.86 -15.24 2.22
CA HIS A 177 3.30 -15.30 1.96
C HIS A 177 3.66 -15.63 0.50
N GLU A 178 2.91 -16.50 -0.17
CA GLU A 178 3.21 -16.95 -1.53
C GLU A 178 2.29 -16.34 -2.61
N ALA A 179 1.24 -15.62 -2.21
CA ALA A 179 0.22 -15.11 -3.13
C ALA A 179 0.77 -14.15 -4.21
N TYR A 180 1.92 -13.52 -3.98
CA TYR A 180 2.56 -12.63 -4.96
C TYR A 180 3.17 -13.37 -6.17
N CYS A 181 3.44 -14.69 -6.05
CA CYS A 181 4.11 -15.49 -7.09
C CYS A 181 3.48 -16.86 -7.34
N ASP A 182 2.51 -17.31 -6.51
CA ASP A 182 1.80 -18.57 -6.69
C ASP A 182 0.33 -18.32 -7.09
N PRO A 183 -0.05 -18.62 -8.35
CA PRO A 183 -1.42 -18.42 -8.83
C PRO A 183 -2.45 -19.28 -8.09
N THR A 184 -2.05 -20.43 -7.56
CA THR A 184 -2.95 -21.32 -6.83
C THR A 184 -3.24 -20.76 -5.44
N ALA A 185 -2.22 -20.31 -4.72
CA ALA A 185 -2.37 -19.64 -3.44
C ALA A 185 -3.24 -18.38 -3.58
N LEU A 186 -2.92 -17.52 -4.55
CA LEU A 186 -3.65 -16.28 -4.82
C LEU A 186 -5.15 -16.51 -5.06
N ARG A 187 -5.50 -17.43 -5.97
CA ARG A 187 -6.91 -17.72 -6.28
C ARG A 187 -7.65 -18.31 -5.08
N ARG A 188 -6.99 -19.19 -4.31
CA ARG A 188 -7.56 -19.81 -3.10
C ARG A 188 -7.86 -18.77 -2.03
N GLU A 189 -6.93 -17.88 -1.75
CA GLU A 189 -7.09 -16.82 -0.77
C GLU A 189 -8.17 -15.82 -1.21
N LYS A 190 -8.17 -15.42 -2.49
CA LYS A 190 -9.22 -14.57 -3.07
C LYS A 190 -10.60 -15.17 -2.90
N ALA A 191 -10.77 -16.44 -3.28
CA ALA A 191 -12.04 -17.13 -3.18
C ALA A 191 -12.57 -17.24 -1.73
N ARG A 192 -11.67 -17.44 -0.75
CA ARG A 192 -12.05 -17.46 0.67
C ARG A 192 -12.58 -16.11 1.13
N LEU A 193 -11.89 -15.02 0.78
CA LEU A 193 -12.34 -13.69 1.16
C LEU A 193 -13.66 -13.33 0.46
N GLU A 194 -13.79 -13.63 -0.83
CA GLU A 194 -15.03 -13.40 -1.59
C GLU A 194 -16.22 -14.20 -1.02
N ALA A 195 -16.00 -15.45 -0.61
CA ALA A 195 -17.02 -16.26 0.04
C ALA A 195 -17.48 -15.66 1.36
N GLU A 196 -16.56 -15.08 2.13
CA GLU A 196 -16.88 -14.42 3.39
C GLU A 196 -17.59 -13.08 3.21
N LEU A 197 -17.19 -12.30 2.20
CA LEU A 197 -17.79 -10.98 1.92
C LEU A 197 -19.11 -11.08 1.16
N GLY A 198 -19.31 -12.11 0.35
CA GLY A 198 -20.44 -12.24 -0.57
C GLY A 198 -20.34 -11.30 -1.79
N THR A 199 -19.20 -10.70 -2.03
CA THR A 199 -18.94 -9.75 -3.14
C THR A 199 -17.56 -9.97 -3.73
N PRO A 200 -17.34 -9.65 -5.01
CA PRO A 200 -16.01 -9.73 -5.64
C PRO A 200 -14.99 -8.85 -4.95
N VAL A 201 -13.75 -9.36 -4.83
CA VAL A 201 -12.59 -8.64 -4.33
C VAL A 201 -11.78 -8.12 -5.52
N THR A 202 -11.59 -6.81 -5.59
CA THR A 202 -10.96 -6.13 -6.73
C THR A 202 -9.59 -5.55 -6.43
N GLY A 203 -9.26 -5.34 -5.15
CA GLY A 203 -8.00 -4.77 -4.69
C GLY A 203 -7.09 -5.79 -4.03
N PHE A 204 -5.79 -5.63 -4.24
CA PHE A 204 -4.75 -6.50 -3.68
C PHE A 204 -3.63 -5.71 -3.00
N ARG A 205 -3.07 -6.32 -1.96
CA ARG A 205 -1.84 -5.92 -1.28
C ARG A 205 -1.08 -7.16 -0.82
N ALA A 206 0.17 -7.34 -1.23
CA ALA A 206 0.98 -8.48 -0.79
C ALA A 206 1.51 -8.29 0.64
N HIS A 207 1.40 -9.33 1.46
CA HIS A 207 2.00 -9.37 2.80
C HIS A 207 3.52 -9.15 2.73
N TYR A 208 4.05 -8.33 3.65
CA TYR A 208 5.45 -7.88 3.68
C TYR A 208 5.87 -7.02 2.48
N LEU A 209 4.97 -6.58 1.61
CA LEU A 209 5.26 -5.92 0.34
C LEU A 209 6.15 -6.79 -0.56
N ARG A 210 5.94 -8.12 -0.57
CA ARG A 210 6.63 -9.05 -1.49
C ARG A 210 6.14 -8.82 -2.90
N PHE A 211 7.08 -8.73 -3.84
CA PHE A 211 6.75 -8.39 -5.21
C PHE A 211 7.82 -8.88 -6.18
N ASP A 212 7.40 -9.41 -7.31
CA ASP A 212 8.23 -9.80 -8.44
C ASP A 212 7.85 -8.97 -9.68
N VAL A 213 8.81 -8.28 -10.28
CA VAL A 213 8.59 -7.44 -11.46
C VAL A 213 8.98 -8.20 -12.72
N PRO A 214 8.09 -8.37 -13.70
CA PRO A 214 6.69 -7.94 -13.78
C PRO A 214 5.68 -9.05 -13.38
N GLY A 215 6.18 -10.18 -12.84
CA GLY A 215 5.43 -11.41 -12.60
C GLY A 215 4.19 -11.20 -11.74
N THR A 216 4.31 -10.46 -10.63
CA THR A 216 3.18 -10.22 -9.72
C THR A 216 2.04 -9.48 -10.42
N TRP A 217 2.33 -8.42 -11.17
CA TRP A 217 1.27 -7.69 -11.90
C TRP A 217 0.55 -8.57 -12.92
N ARG A 218 1.27 -9.42 -13.67
CA ARG A 218 0.65 -10.38 -14.60
C ARG A 218 -0.30 -11.33 -13.88
N LEU A 219 0.20 -11.90 -12.78
CA LEU A 219 -0.56 -12.85 -11.97
C LEU A 219 -1.85 -12.23 -11.42
N LEU A 220 -1.78 -11.00 -10.91
CA LEU A 220 -2.93 -10.28 -10.39
C LEU A 220 -3.96 -9.96 -11.49
N ALA A 221 -3.50 -9.50 -12.65
CA ALA A 221 -4.36 -9.25 -13.80
C ALA A 221 -5.10 -10.53 -14.26
N GLU A 222 -4.38 -11.66 -14.36
CA GLU A 222 -4.95 -12.97 -14.71
C GLU A 222 -5.93 -13.50 -13.66
N ALA A 223 -5.73 -13.16 -12.38
CA ALA A 223 -6.64 -13.50 -11.30
C ALA A 223 -7.86 -12.55 -11.19
N GLY A 224 -7.96 -11.55 -12.08
CA GLY A 224 -9.08 -10.63 -12.18
C GLY A 224 -9.09 -9.53 -11.09
N PHE A 225 -7.93 -9.17 -10.53
CA PHE A 225 -7.82 -7.97 -9.73
C PHE A 225 -7.83 -6.73 -10.64
N ARG A 226 -8.49 -5.66 -10.18
CA ARG A 226 -8.55 -4.40 -10.93
C ARG A 226 -7.38 -3.49 -10.62
N TYR A 227 -6.87 -3.57 -9.38
CA TYR A 227 -5.73 -2.79 -8.96
C TYR A 227 -4.88 -3.53 -7.90
N ASP A 228 -3.62 -3.17 -7.86
CA ASP A 228 -2.66 -3.47 -6.79
C ASP A 228 -2.25 -2.19 -6.05
N THR A 229 -1.89 -2.33 -4.80
CA THR A 229 -1.32 -1.23 -4.03
C THR A 229 -0.16 -1.70 -3.16
N THR A 230 0.60 -2.70 -3.64
CA THR A 230 1.77 -3.24 -2.95
C THR A 230 3.04 -2.44 -3.24
N PHE A 231 3.14 -1.83 -4.43
CA PHE A 231 4.40 -1.39 -5.01
C PHE A 231 5.02 -0.18 -4.30
N GLY A 232 5.72 -0.47 -3.21
CA GLY A 232 6.52 0.44 -2.40
C GLY A 232 7.78 -0.25 -1.91
N TYR A 233 8.74 0.49 -1.36
CA TYR A 233 9.85 -0.11 -0.63
C TYR A 233 9.44 -0.47 0.79
N ALA A 234 9.88 -1.63 1.28
CA ALA A 234 9.65 -2.00 2.67
C ALA A 234 10.58 -1.27 3.65
N ASP A 235 11.72 -0.77 3.18
CA ASP A 235 12.77 -0.18 4.00
C ASP A 235 12.95 1.33 3.85
N CYS A 236 12.22 1.95 2.92
CA CYS A 236 12.21 3.39 2.71
C CYS A 236 10.83 3.86 2.26
N VAL A 237 10.31 4.94 2.81
CA VAL A 237 9.11 5.59 2.27
C VAL A 237 9.45 6.40 1.02
N GLY A 238 8.46 6.66 0.17
CA GLY A 238 8.63 7.44 -1.06
C GLY A 238 8.22 6.68 -2.32
N PHE A 239 8.59 7.21 -3.46
CA PHE A 239 8.10 6.82 -4.78
C PHE A 239 9.07 5.84 -5.45
N ARG A 240 8.80 4.51 -5.33
CA ARG A 240 9.71 3.44 -5.76
C ARG A 240 10.10 3.54 -7.23
N ASN A 241 9.16 3.87 -8.10
CA ASN A 241 9.42 4.06 -9.54
C ASN A 241 9.24 5.52 -10.01
N GLY A 242 9.31 6.48 -9.09
CA GLY A 242 9.11 7.90 -9.39
C GLY A 242 7.66 8.27 -9.71
N MET A 243 6.70 7.35 -9.53
CA MET A 243 5.27 7.60 -9.69
C MET A 243 4.60 7.84 -8.34
N CYS A 244 3.79 8.90 -8.26
CA CYS A 244 2.81 9.11 -7.20
C CYS A 244 1.36 8.99 -7.70
N HIS A 245 1.14 9.04 -9.01
CA HIS A 245 -0.18 8.79 -9.61
C HIS A 245 -0.40 7.30 -9.84
N PRO A 246 -1.66 6.83 -9.82
CA PRO A 246 -2.00 5.53 -10.35
C PRO A 246 -1.52 5.36 -11.79
N TYR A 247 -1.02 4.19 -12.13
CA TYR A 247 -0.47 3.94 -13.46
C TYR A 247 -0.69 2.49 -13.89
N THR A 248 -0.63 2.25 -15.20
CA THR A 248 -0.66 0.91 -15.79
C THR A 248 0.76 0.40 -15.95
N PRO A 249 1.18 -0.67 -15.27
CA PRO A 249 2.53 -1.20 -15.37
C PRO A 249 2.88 -1.69 -16.77
N PHE A 250 4.15 -1.57 -17.16
CA PHE A 250 4.64 -2.01 -18.45
C PHE A 250 5.55 -3.22 -18.30
N ASP A 251 5.25 -4.24 -19.08
CA ASP A 251 6.03 -5.46 -19.19
C ASP A 251 7.10 -5.32 -20.29
N ARG A 252 8.35 -5.16 -19.87
CA ARG A 252 9.49 -5.00 -20.80
C ARG A 252 9.78 -6.26 -21.62
N ASN A 253 9.48 -7.45 -21.06
CA ASN A 253 9.73 -8.72 -21.76
C ASN A 253 8.70 -8.98 -22.85
N ALA A 254 7.47 -8.57 -22.62
CA ALA A 254 6.36 -8.72 -23.57
C ALA A 254 6.10 -7.46 -24.40
N ASP A 255 6.83 -6.37 -24.15
CA ASP A 255 6.70 -5.03 -24.77
C ASP A 255 5.24 -4.53 -24.80
N ARG A 256 4.54 -4.64 -23.66
CA ARG A 256 3.13 -4.24 -23.55
C ARG A 256 2.76 -3.80 -22.15
N PHE A 257 1.71 -3.00 -22.04
CA PHE A 257 1.08 -2.69 -20.76
C PHE A 257 0.34 -3.91 -20.21
N ILE A 258 0.42 -4.09 -18.88
CA ILE A 258 -0.30 -5.13 -18.15
C ILE A 258 -1.66 -4.55 -17.74
N PRO A 259 -2.80 -5.23 -17.99
CA PRO A 259 -4.14 -4.68 -17.75
C PRO A 259 -4.53 -4.72 -16.27
N ILE A 260 -3.78 -4.02 -15.44
CA ILE A 260 -4.03 -3.78 -14.01
C ILE A 260 -3.62 -2.35 -13.68
N LEU A 261 -4.27 -1.73 -12.71
CA LEU A 261 -3.86 -0.44 -12.21
C LEU A 261 -2.95 -0.61 -10.98
N GLU A 262 -1.78 0.02 -10.99
CA GLU A 262 -0.96 0.15 -9.78
C GLU A 262 -1.27 1.48 -9.09
N VAL A 263 -1.63 1.41 -7.79
CA VAL A 263 -1.75 2.56 -6.89
C VAL A 263 -0.52 2.54 -5.97
N PRO A 264 0.58 3.23 -6.34
CA PRO A 264 1.88 3.00 -5.74
C PRO A 264 1.91 3.40 -4.26
N LEU A 265 2.37 2.48 -3.40
CA LEU A 265 2.49 2.73 -1.97
C LEU A 265 3.66 3.66 -1.67
N ALA A 266 3.41 4.79 -0.99
CA ALA A 266 4.44 5.75 -0.66
C ALA A 266 4.83 5.75 0.83
N VAL A 267 3.87 5.56 1.73
CA VAL A 267 4.10 5.62 3.18
C VAL A 267 3.55 4.38 3.86
N MET A 268 4.37 3.72 4.67
CA MET A 268 3.94 2.67 5.59
C MET A 268 4.47 2.97 6.99
N ASP A 269 3.59 2.92 8.00
CA ASP A 269 3.94 3.17 9.40
C ASP A 269 5.08 2.28 9.90
N THR A 270 5.05 0.99 9.54
CA THR A 270 6.09 0.02 9.89
C THR A 270 7.44 0.36 9.24
N THR A 271 7.44 0.90 8.01
CA THR A 271 8.66 1.40 7.36
C THR A 271 9.29 2.52 8.18
N LEU A 272 8.48 3.51 8.56
CA LEU A 272 8.96 4.64 9.38
C LEU A 272 9.51 4.18 10.73
N GLN A 273 8.80 3.26 11.42
CA GLN A 273 9.13 2.80 12.75
C GLN A 273 10.33 1.84 12.81
N LEU A 274 10.29 0.77 12.00
CA LEU A 274 11.21 -0.36 12.16
C LEU A 274 12.41 -0.30 11.24
N TYR A 275 12.24 0.20 10.02
CA TYR A 275 13.31 0.26 9.03
C TYR A 275 14.05 1.59 9.06
N MET A 276 13.33 2.70 8.99
CA MET A 276 13.91 4.04 9.06
C MET A 276 14.19 4.48 10.49
N ARG A 277 13.55 3.86 11.50
CA ARG A 277 13.76 4.09 12.94
C ARG A 277 13.50 5.52 13.37
N LEU A 278 12.50 6.15 12.77
CA LEU A 278 12.08 7.50 13.09
C LEU A 278 11.19 7.51 14.34
N ASP A 279 11.24 8.57 15.09
CA ASP A 279 10.17 8.91 16.01
C ASP A 279 8.99 9.60 15.28
N PRO A 280 7.83 9.79 15.92
CA PRO A 280 6.68 10.40 15.25
C PRO A 280 6.90 11.83 14.75
N ALA A 281 7.79 12.62 15.36
CA ALA A 281 8.07 14.00 14.95
C ALA A 281 8.92 14.02 13.66
N ASP A 282 9.97 13.19 13.63
CA ASP A 282 10.81 13.01 12.44
C ASP A 282 10.02 12.37 11.31
N ALA A 283 9.17 11.37 11.63
CA ALA A 283 8.27 10.74 10.66
C ALA A 283 7.31 11.76 10.02
N TRP A 284 6.76 12.69 10.83
CA TRP A 284 5.93 13.77 10.27
C TRP A 284 6.70 14.64 9.29
N THR A 285 7.95 15.00 9.60
CA THR A 285 8.78 15.81 8.71
C THR A 285 8.95 15.16 7.34
N VAL A 286 9.18 13.84 7.34
CA VAL A 286 9.29 13.05 6.10
C VAL A 286 7.95 12.97 5.37
N ILE A 287 6.86 12.64 6.07
CA ILE A 287 5.51 12.58 5.48
C ILE A 287 5.10 13.93 4.89
N ARG A 288 5.36 15.02 5.60
CA ARG A 288 5.07 16.37 5.12
C ARG A 288 5.77 16.69 3.82
N ARG A 289 7.05 16.32 3.69
CA ARG A 289 7.80 16.48 2.44
C ARG A 289 7.19 15.71 1.27
N LEU A 290 6.68 14.49 1.54
CA LEU A 290 5.99 13.69 0.51
C LEU A 290 4.64 14.30 0.14
N LEU A 291 3.88 14.83 1.12
CA LEU A 291 2.63 15.55 0.89
C LEU A 291 2.85 16.79 0.00
N ASP A 292 3.88 17.59 0.31
CA ASP A 292 4.23 18.76 -0.49
C ASP A 292 4.60 18.36 -1.92
N ALA A 293 5.41 17.30 -2.11
CA ALA A 293 5.80 16.80 -3.43
C ALA A 293 4.63 16.30 -4.29
N VAL A 294 3.64 15.61 -3.69
CA VAL A 294 2.44 15.17 -4.43
C VAL A 294 1.51 16.34 -4.74
N ALA A 295 1.40 17.32 -3.84
CA ALA A 295 0.57 18.51 -4.07
C ALA A 295 1.09 19.38 -5.22
N GLU A 296 2.42 19.42 -5.44
CA GLU A 296 3.05 20.17 -6.56
C GLU A 296 2.70 19.61 -7.94
N CYS A 297 2.41 18.31 -8.06
CA CYS A 297 2.06 17.69 -9.33
C CYS A 297 0.64 17.10 -9.35
N SER A 298 -0.24 17.56 -8.45
CA SER A 298 -1.62 17.04 -8.31
C SER A 298 -1.65 15.52 -8.24
N GLY A 299 -0.79 14.95 -7.41
CA GLY A 299 -0.58 13.49 -7.29
C GLY A 299 -1.39 12.84 -6.19
N VAL A 300 -0.99 11.63 -5.81
CA VAL A 300 -1.59 10.82 -4.75
C VAL A 300 -0.53 10.42 -3.74
N LEU A 301 -0.75 10.67 -2.46
CA LEU A 301 0.03 10.05 -1.38
C LEU A 301 -0.70 8.80 -0.87
N THR A 302 -0.24 7.62 -1.24
CA THR A 302 -0.81 6.37 -0.74
C THR A 302 -0.17 6.00 0.60
N VAL A 303 -1.03 5.81 1.61
CA VAL A 303 -0.66 5.57 3.01
C VAL A 303 -1.21 4.23 3.46
N LEU A 304 -0.33 3.40 4.00
CA LEU A 304 -0.66 2.19 4.75
C LEU A 304 -0.42 2.44 6.24
N TRP A 305 -1.45 2.25 7.04
CA TRP A 305 -1.37 2.35 8.50
C TRP A 305 -2.00 1.14 9.16
N HIS A 306 -1.18 0.34 9.85
CA HIS A 306 -1.69 -0.87 10.49
C HIS A 306 -2.60 -0.54 11.67
N PRO A 307 -3.74 -1.25 11.85
CA PRO A 307 -4.67 -1.00 12.96
C PRO A 307 -4.01 -0.98 14.34
N GLN A 308 -3.00 -1.83 14.58
CA GLN A 308 -2.27 -1.87 15.85
C GLN A 308 -1.49 -0.58 16.17
N ASN A 309 -1.24 0.26 15.18
CA ASN A 309 -0.54 1.54 15.32
C ASN A 309 -1.48 2.75 15.44
N MET A 310 -2.80 2.50 15.52
CA MET A 310 -3.81 3.56 15.69
C MET A 310 -3.93 4.12 17.11
N ASN A 311 -3.03 3.74 18.02
CA ASN A 311 -3.03 4.23 19.40
C ASN A 311 -1.71 4.94 19.74
N GLY A 312 -1.79 5.91 20.69
CA GLY A 312 -0.64 6.69 21.15
C GLY A 312 -0.06 7.58 20.05
N ALA A 313 1.19 7.99 20.18
CA ALA A 313 1.81 8.98 19.29
C ALA A 313 1.82 8.62 17.79
N TRP A 314 1.76 7.34 17.44
CA TRP A 314 1.62 6.92 16.05
C TRP A 314 0.17 7.04 15.56
N GLY A 315 -0.82 6.78 16.40
CA GLY A 315 -2.22 7.09 16.11
C GLY A 315 -2.44 8.59 15.94
N ASP A 316 -1.85 9.41 16.81
CA ASP A 316 -1.89 10.87 16.71
C ASP A 316 -1.25 11.36 15.40
N LEU A 317 -0.18 10.70 14.94
CA LEU A 317 0.45 11.00 13.64
C LEU A 317 -0.49 10.67 12.47
N TYR A 318 -1.22 9.55 12.53
CA TYR A 318 -2.23 9.23 11.51
C TYR A 318 -3.34 10.30 11.47
N LEU A 319 -3.86 10.71 12.63
CA LEU A 319 -4.85 11.79 12.71
C LEU A 319 -4.32 13.08 12.09
N ARG A 320 -3.05 13.41 12.36
CA ARG A 320 -2.39 14.58 11.80
C ARG A 320 -2.30 14.54 10.27
N ILE A 321 -2.13 13.36 9.66
CA ILE A 321 -2.17 13.20 8.19
C ILE A 321 -3.56 13.54 7.67
N LEU A 322 -4.62 13.02 8.33
CA LEU A 322 -6.00 13.28 7.93
C LEU A 322 -6.36 14.77 8.07
N ASP A 323 -6.05 15.36 9.22
CA ASP A 323 -6.33 16.77 9.49
C ASP A 323 -5.60 17.68 8.49
N TYR A 324 -4.32 17.40 8.21
CA TYR A 324 -3.55 18.11 7.20
C TYR A 324 -4.17 18.00 5.80
N GLY A 325 -4.62 16.80 5.42
CA GLY A 325 -5.31 16.60 4.14
C GLY A 325 -6.60 17.41 4.03
N THR A 326 -7.38 17.47 5.10
CA THR A 326 -8.58 18.29 5.17
C THR A 326 -8.26 19.78 5.04
N ASP A 327 -7.26 20.26 5.77
CA ASP A 327 -6.85 21.67 5.79
C ASP A 327 -6.26 22.16 4.45
N THR A 328 -5.72 21.24 3.65
CA THR A 328 -5.05 21.56 2.38
C THR A 328 -5.86 21.13 1.14
N ASP A 329 -7.13 20.83 1.33
CA ASP A 329 -8.09 20.49 0.27
C ASP A 329 -7.72 19.21 -0.50
N ALA A 330 -7.17 18.20 0.18
CA ALA A 330 -6.93 16.88 -0.40
C ALA A 330 -8.24 16.07 -0.54
N TRP A 331 -8.29 15.20 -1.52
CA TRP A 331 -9.27 14.13 -1.59
C TRP A 331 -8.82 12.96 -0.71
N LEU A 332 -9.46 12.79 0.45
CA LEU A 332 -9.21 11.69 1.39
C LEU A 332 -10.03 10.47 0.96
N THR A 333 -9.39 9.50 0.33
CA THR A 333 -10.07 8.38 -0.35
C THR A 333 -9.39 7.04 -0.08
N GLY A 334 -10.08 5.93 -0.41
CA GLY A 334 -9.49 4.58 -0.42
C GLY A 334 -9.02 4.16 -1.81
N PRO A 335 -8.14 3.12 -1.91
CA PRO A 335 -7.60 2.67 -3.18
C PRO A 335 -8.66 2.22 -4.19
N GLY A 336 -9.73 1.56 -3.77
CA GLY A 336 -10.79 1.11 -4.68
C GLY A 336 -11.62 2.24 -5.25
N GLU A 337 -11.94 3.26 -4.44
CA GLU A 337 -12.64 4.47 -4.89
C GLU A 337 -11.75 5.24 -5.88
N LEU A 338 -10.47 5.43 -5.54
CA LEU A 338 -9.48 6.05 -6.41
C LEU A 338 -9.34 5.29 -7.73
N ALA A 339 -9.16 3.96 -7.68
CA ALA A 339 -9.00 3.13 -8.86
C ALA A 339 -10.25 3.14 -9.76
N GLY A 340 -11.44 3.07 -9.15
CA GLY A 340 -12.71 3.16 -9.86
C GLY A 340 -12.86 4.48 -10.63
N TRP A 341 -12.59 5.60 -9.94
CA TRP A 341 -12.61 6.92 -10.54
C TRP A 341 -11.54 7.04 -11.65
N TRP A 342 -10.29 6.64 -11.38
CA TRP A 342 -9.18 6.73 -12.33
C TRP A 342 -9.46 5.99 -13.64
N LEU A 343 -9.94 4.75 -13.55
CA LEU A 343 -10.30 3.94 -14.73
C LEU A 343 -11.48 4.53 -15.50
N SER A 344 -12.44 5.18 -14.83
CA SER A 344 -13.57 5.85 -15.50
C SER A 344 -13.11 7.04 -16.34
N GLN A 345 -12.10 7.80 -15.89
CA GLN A 345 -11.53 8.92 -16.65
C GLN A 345 -10.78 8.43 -17.90
N GLN A 346 -10.10 7.28 -17.81
CA GLN A 346 -9.44 6.69 -18.96
C GLN A 346 -10.41 6.18 -20.04
N ALA A 347 -11.56 5.67 -19.62
CA ALA A 347 -12.60 5.20 -20.55
C ALA A 347 -13.33 6.35 -21.26
N GLY A 348 -13.57 7.47 -20.57
CA GLY A 348 -14.24 8.65 -21.12
C GLY A 348 -13.38 9.49 -22.06
N GLY A 349 -12.05 9.40 -21.99
CA GLY A 349 -11.13 10.10 -22.88
C GLY A 349 -10.94 9.44 -24.26
N ASN A 350 -11.50 8.24 -24.46
CA ASN A 350 -11.45 7.49 -25.72
C ASN A 350 -12.79 7.54 -26.51
N ALA A 351 -13.75 8.34 -26.09
CA ALA A 351 -15.04 8.62 -26.77
C ALA A 351 -15.01 10.07 -27.41
#